data_9643c4a8a6ad503a13b85d9e6133e877
#
_entry.id   9643c4a8a6ad503a13b85d9e6133e877
#
_cell.length_a   1.000
_cell.length_b   1.000
_cell.length_c   1.000
_cell.angle_alpha   90.00
_cell.angle_beta   90.00
_cell.angle_gamma   90.00
#
_symmetry.space_group_name_H-M   'P 1'
#
loop_
_entity.id
_entity.type
_entity.pdbx_description
1 polymer ?
#
loop_
_entity_poly.entity_id
_entity_poly.type
_entity_poly.pdbx_seq_one_letter_code
_entity_poly.pdbx_strand_id
1 'polypeptide(L)'
;TATTTTMVATLLDYGGIDPTVINGGIIHAYGSNARIGDGEWMVVEADESDGTFNKLPATIAVVTNIDPEHMEHYGSFDNLRDAFYSFVSNIPFYGVAICNTDHPEVQSLVGRIDDRRVVTYGFNKQADIRAENLTYIKGCAHFDINLQSEGLRIDHVTLPMPGDYNVSNALAAIAVSRHLRMSSDEIRNGLASFKGVNRRFTHVAEINGVTVIDDYAHHPVEISAVLGAAKQATSRRVIAVHQPHRYSRLNDLFEDFCSCFNDADIVG
;
A
#
# COMPACT_ATOMS: atom_id res chain seq x y z
N THR A 1 -0.37 -5.04 -3.32
CA THR A 1 0.66 -4.21 -2.64
C THR A 1 1.72 -3.59 -3.56
N ALA A 2 1.57 -3.70 -4.90
CA ALA A 2 2.49 -3.13 -5.87
C ALA A 2 2.82 -1.63 -5.62
N THR A 3 1.84 -0.84 -5.19
CA THR A 3 2.04 0.57 -4.84
C THR A 3 2.99 0.75 -3.65
N THR A 4 2.81 -0.01 -2.58
CA THR A 4 3.69 0.04 -1.40
C THR A 4 5.12 -0.33 -1.76
N THR A 5 5.31 -1.43 -2.50
CA THR A 5 6.62 -1.89 -3.00
C THR A 5 7.30 -0.79 -3.83
N THR A 6 6.55 -0.15 -4.71
CA THR A 6 7.06 0.95 -5.54
C THR A 6 7.42 2.19 -4.73
N MET A 7 6.63 2.55 -3.72
CA MET A 7 6.95 3.67 -2.82
C MET A 7 8.22 3.39 -2.02
N VAL A 8 8.39 2.18 -1.50
CA VAL A 8 9.63 1.75 -0.83
C VAL A 8 10.80 1.89 -1.80
N ALA A 9 10.72 1.33 -2.99
CA ALA A 9 11.78 1.42 -4.00
C ALA A 9 12.11 2.88 -4.34
N THR A 10 11.10 3.73 -4.53
CA THR A 10 11.29 5.16 -4.84
C THR A 10 12.04 5.89 -3.72
N LEU A 11 11.67 5.64 -2.46
CA LEU A 11 12.36 6.26 -1.33
C LEU A 11 13.80 5.79 -1.21
N LEU A 12 14.05 4.48 -1.33
CA LEU A 12 15.40 3.92 -1.26
C LEU A 12 16.30 4.40 -2.39
N ASP A 13 15.77 4.52 -3.61
CA ASP A 13 16.48 5.14 -4.74
C ASP A 13 16.84 6.60 -4.45
N TYR A 14 15.86 7.37 -3.93
CA TYR A 14 16.07 8.77 -3.61
C TYR A 14 17.16 8.94 -2.52
N GLY A 15 17.19 8.04 -1.54
CA GLY A 15 18.22 7.99 -0.50
C GLY A 15 19.56 7.39 -0.96
N GLY A 16 19.73 7.07 -2.23
CA GLY A 16 20.99 6.53 -2.79
C GLY A 16 21.30 5.09 -2.39
N ILE A 17 20.30 4.33 -1.92
CA ILE A 17 20.44 2.92 -1.51
C ILE A 17 20.49 1.98 -2.72
N ASP A 18 19.89 2.39 -3.85
CA ASP A 18 19.88 1.69 -5.14
C ASP A 18 19.48 0.20 -5.04
N PRO A 19 18.26 -0.12 -4.60
CA PRO A 19 17.83 -1.50 -4.38
C PRO A 19 17.58 -2.26 -5.69
N THR A 20 17.76 -3.57 -5.66
CA THR A 20 17.13 -4.47 -6.63
C THR A 20 15.63 -4.53 -6.33
N VAL A 21 14.78 -4.42 -7.35
CA VAL A 21 13.31 -4.34 -7.20
C VAL A 21 12.63 -5.40 -8.02
N ILE A 22 11.66 -6.11 -7.40
CA ILE A 22 10.73 -7.05 -8.08
C ILE A 22 9.31 -6.69 -7.65
N ASN A 23 8.47 -6.31 -8.60
CA ASN A 23 7.11 -5.83 -8.38
C ASN A 23 6.12 -6.53 -9.32
N GLY A 24 4.88 -6.70 -8.93
CA GLY A 24 3.82 -7.26 -9.79
C GLY A 24 3.34 -6.29 -10.87
N GLY A 25 3.40 -4.98 -10.60
CA GLY A 25 3.02 -3.92 -11.54
C GLY A 25 4.22 -3.22 -12.18
N ILE A 26 4.03 -2.65 -13.36
CA ILE A 26 5.06 -1.82 -14.02
C ILE A 26 5.22 -0.51 -13.24
N ILE A 27 6.44 -0.25 -12.79
CA ILE A 27 6.83 0.98 -12.09
C ILE A 27 7.10 2.06 -13.14
N HIS A 28 6.35 3.17 -13.10
CA HIS A 28 6.47 4.21 -14.12
C HIS A 28 7.88 4.82 -14.21
N ALA A 29 8.57 4.95 -13.08
CA ALA A 29 9.93 5.47 -13.04
C ALA A 29 10.95 4.58 -13.77
N TYR A 30 10.70 3.27 -13.83
CA TYR A 30 11.61 2.29 -14.43
C TYR A 30 11.16 1.81 -15.83
N GLY A 31 9.88 1.97 -16.16
CA GLY A 31 9.27 1.38 -17.36
C GLY A 31 9.24 -0.15 -17.33
N SER A 32 9.44 -0.77 -16.16
CA SER A 32 9.54 -2.22 -15.95
C SER A 32 8.96 -2.58 -14.58
N ASN A 33 8.65 -3.86 -14.40
CA ASN A 33 8.26 -4.42 -13.10
C ASN A 33 9.46 -5.00 -12.31
N ALA A 34 10.64 -5.01 -12.89
CA ALA A 34 11.85 -5.45 -12.24
C ALA A 34 13.03 -4.54 -12.62
N ARG A 35 13.94 -4.34 -11.67
CA ARG A 35 15.18 -3.59 -11.86
C ARG A 35 16.27 -4.22 -10.99
N ILE A 36 17.46 -4.35 -11.55
CA ILE A 36 18.67 -4.70 -10.79
C ILE A 36 19.31 -3.40 -10.31
N GLY A 37 19.56 -3.29 -9.01
CA GLY A 37 20.32 -2.21 -8.38
C GLY A 37 21.69 -2.72 -7.94
N ASP A 38 22.63 -1.80 -7.68
CA ASP A 38 23.97 -2.11 -7.18
C ASP A 38 24.02 -2.14 -5.64
N GLY A 39 22.93 -1.78 -4.95
CA GLY A 39 22.82 -1.78 -3.50
C GLY A 39 22.63 -3.16 -2.90
N GLU A 40 22.82 -3.26 -1.57
CA GLU A 40 22.71 -4.52 -0.81
C GLU A 40 21.26 -4.96 -0.54
N TRP A 41 20.28 -4.11 -0.84
CA TRP A 41 18.88 -4.37 -0.54
C TRP A 41 18.10 -4.84 -1.76
N MET A 42 17.17 -5.76 -1.51
CA MET A 42 16.16 -6.18 -2.48
C MET A 42 14.77 -5.84 -1.94
N VAL A 43 13.97 -5.18 -2.75
CA VAL A 43 12.56 -4.87 -2.48
C VAL A 43 11.70 -5.78 -3.34
N VAL A 44 10.92 -6.65 -2.71
CA VAL A 44 10.10 -7.64 -3.40
C VAL A 44 8.64 -7.49 -2.99
N GLU A 45 7.74 -7.43 -3.95
CA GLU A 45 6.32 -7.60 -3.67
C GLU A 45 6.06 -9.06 -3.27
N ALA A 46 5.68 -9.26 -2.01
CA ALA A 46 5.26 -10.56 -1.50
C ALA A 46 3.80 -10.82 -1.91
N ASP A 47 3.59 -11.90 -2.67
CA ASP A 47 2.26 -12.32 -3.14
C ASP A 47 1.79 -13.51 -2.29
N GLU A 48 0.66 -13.32 -1.62
CA GLU A 48 0.05 -14.34 -0.76
C GLU A 48 -0.76 -15.39 -1.53
N SER A 49 -1.02 -15.19 -2.81
CA SER A 49 -2.00 -15.96 -3.58
C SER A 49 -1.76 -17.47 -3.60
N ASP A 50 -0.51 -17.93 -3.50
CA ASP A 50 -0.10 -19.33 -3.52
C ASP A 50 0.76 -19.73 -2.30
N GLY A 51 0.86 -18.85 -1.30
CA GLY A 51 1.64 -19.08 -0.08
C GLY A 51 3.16 -19.03 -0.25
N THR A 52 3.68 -18.74 -1.45
CA THR A 52 5.14 -18.69 -1.71
C THR A 52 5.82 -17.55 -0.96
N PHE A 53 5.10 -16.49 -0.58
CA PHE A 53 5.64 -15.38 0.20
C PHE A 53 6.30 -15.83 1.52
N ASN A 54 5.83 -16.94 2.12
CA ASN A 54 6.43 -17.55 3.32
C ASN A 54 7.82 -18.15 3.09
N LYS A 55 8.23 -18.33 1.84
CA LYS A 55 9.56 -18.84 1.48
C LYS A 55 10.59 -17.73 1.24
N LEU A 56 10.15 -16.47 1.24
CA LEU A 56 11.04 -15.32 1.05
C LEU A 56 11.82 -15.07 2.35
N PRO A 57 13.16 -15.00 2.31
CA PRO A 57 13.99 -14.70 3.48
C PRO A 57 13.97 -13.20 3.79
N ALA A 58 12.82 -12.68 4.24
CA ALA A 58 12.68 -11.26 4.52
C ALA A 58 13.41 -10.84 5.79
N THR A 59 14.15 -9.73 5.74
CA THR A 59 14.69 -9.03 6.93
C THR A 59 13.71 -7.97 7.43
N ILE A 60 12.98 -7.34 6.51
CA ILE A 60 11.92 -6.39 6.79
C ILE A 60 10.65 -6.96 6.15
N ALA A 61 9.64 -7.28 6.96
CA ALA A 61 8.34 -7.76 6.50
C ALA A 61 7.31 -6.64 6.65
N VAL A 62 6.61 -6.29 5.57
CA VAL A 62 5.54 -5.28 5.60
C VAL A 62 4.20 -5.98 5.41
N VAL A 63 3.26 -5.74 6.33
CA VAL A 63 1.88 -6.25 6.27
C VAL A 63 0.92 -5.06 6.20
N THR A 64 0.24 -4.93 5.06
CA THR A 64 -0.69 -3.82 4.79
C THR A 64 -2.11 -4.14 5.24
N ASN A 65 -2.61 -5.30 4.85
CA ASN A 65 -3.96 -5.80 5.15
C ASN A 65 -3.98 -7.33 5.06
N ILE A 66 -4.98 -7.95 5.65
CA ILE A 66 -5.25 -9.38 5.58
C ILE A 66 -6.75 -9.54 5.31
N ASP A 67 -7.12 -9.71 4.05
CA ASP A 67 -8.50 -9.87 3.62
C ASP A 67 -8.78 -11.34 3.23
N PRO A 68 -10.03 -11.82 3.30
CA PRO A 68 -10.38 -13.20 2.95
C PRO A 68 -10.32 -13.43 1.44
N GLU A 69 -9.12 -13.41 0.89
CA GLU A 69 -8.83 -13.71 -0.51
C GLU A 69 -8.12 -15.08 -0.64
N HIS A 70 -8.12 -15.63 -1.85
CA HIS A 70 -7.42 -16.88 -2.19
C HIS A 70 -7.85 -18.09 -1.34
N MET A 71 -9.13 -18.15 -0.96
CA MET A 71 -9.67 -19.25 -0.15
C MET A 71 -9.56 -20.61 -0.86
N GLU A 72 -9.50 -20.63 -2.17
CA GLU A 72 -9.21 -21.85 -2.96
C GLU A 72 -7.83 -22.44 -2.64
N HIS A 73 -6.86 -21.62 -2.24
CA HIS A 73 -5.53 -22.07 -1.83
C HIS A 73 -5.48 -22.40 -0.33
N TYR A 74 -6.01 -21.53 0.52
CA TYR A 74 -5.88 -21.65 1.98
C TYR A 74 -6.93 -22.53 2.62
N GLY A 75 -8.07 -22.74 1.97
CA GLY A 75 -9.21 -23.51 2.48
C GLY A 75 -10.00 -22.82 3.59
N SER A 76 -9.38 -21.99 4.43
CA SER A 76 -10.02 -21.22 5.48
C SER A 76 -9.28 -19.90 5.74
N PHE A 77 -10.02 -18.92 6.31
CA PHE A 77 -9.43 -17.64 6.69
C PHE A 77 -8.41 -17.77 7.84
N ASP A 78 -8.61 -18.74 8.72
CA ASP A 78 -7.65 -19.01 9.80
C ASP A 78 -6.30 -19.52 9.26
N ASN A 79 -6.31 -20.35 8.22
CA ASN A 79 -5.09 -20.78 7.57
C ASN A 79 -4.34 -19.60 6.90
N LEU A 80 -5.07 -18.65 6.33
CA LEU A 80 -4.48 -17.41 5.79
C LEU A 80 -3.85 -16.58 6.91
N ARG A 81 -4.54 -16.39 8.05
CA ARG A 81 -4.00 -15.70 9.24
C ARG A 81 -2.72 -16.36 9.74
N ASP A 82 -2.68 -17.69 9.78
CA ASP A 82 -1.50 -18.44 10.22
C ASP A 82 -0.35 -18.34 9.20
N ALA A 83 -0.65 -18.23 7.91
CA ALA A 83 0.36 -17.97 6.90
C ALA A 83 1.01 -16.58 7.09
N PHE A 84 0.22 -15.53 7.36
CA PHE A 84 0.78 -14.20 7.67
C PHE A 84 1.57 -14.20 8.99
N TYR A 85 1.10 -14.92 10.01
CA TYR A 85 1.86 -15.10 11.24
C TYR A 85 3.20 -15.76 10.98
N SER A 86 3.23 -16.84 10.17
CA SER A 86 4.46 -17.53 9.77
C SER A 86 5.40 -16.60 9.00
N PHE A 87 4.88 -15.80 8.07
CA PHE A 87 5.67 -14.83 7.31
C PHE A 87 6.41 -13.84 8.20
N VAL A 88 5.72 -13.28 9.18
CA VAL A 88 6.33 -12.33 10.13
C VAL A 88 7.28 -13.04 11.09
N SER A 89 6.94 -14.24 11.57
CA SER A 89 7.78 -15.00 12.51
C SER A 89 9.06 -15.53 11.87
N ASN A 90 9.10 -15.66 10.54
CA ASN A 90 10.28 -16.12 9.80
C ASN A 90 11.37 -15.06 9.64
N ILE A 91 11.09 -13.78 9.93
CA ILE A 91 12.13 -12.75 9.89
C ILE A 91 13.21 -13.03 10.96
N PRO A 92 14.49 -12.69 10.69
CA PRO A 92 15.56 -12.90 11.68
C PRO A 92 15.34 -12.03 12.93
N PHE A 93 15.98 -12.40 14.04
CA PHE A 93 15.83 -11.68 15.33
C PHE A 93 16.22 -10.18 15.25
N TYR A 94 17.07 -9.82 14.30
CA TYR A 94 17.50 -8.43 14.05
C TYR A 94 16.63 -7.70 13.03
N GLY A 95 15.65 -8.39 12.45
CA GLY A 95 14.70 -7.83 11.48
C GLY A 95 13.58 -7.04 12.13
N VAL A 96 12.64 -6.60 11.33
CA VAL A 96 11.46 -5.84 11.79
C VAL A 96 10.22 -6.20 10.97
N ALA A 97 9.09 -6.35 11.66
CA ALA A 97 7.76 -6.39 11.06
C ALA A 97 7.15 -4.97 11.08
N ILE A 98 6.65 -4.52 9.94
CA ILE A 98 6.01 -3.22 9.77
C ILE A 98 4.53 -3.48 9.47
N CYS A 99 3.64 -3.13 10.40
CA CYS A 99 2.28 -3.59 10.43
C CYS A 99 1.26 -2.45 10.46
N ASN A 100 0.27 -2.50 9.57
CA ASN A 100 -0.84 -1.54 9.53
C ASN A 100 -1.87 -1.84 10.61
N THR A 101 -1.90 -1.07 11.69
CA THR A 101 -2.83 -1.28 12.80
C THR A 101 -4.20 -0.61 12.61
N ASP A 102 -4.47 0.03 11.48
CA ASP A 102 -5.83 0.43 11.12
C ASP A 102 -6.64 -0.77 10.59
N HIS A 103 -5.97 -1.84 10.15
CA HIS A 103 -6.62 -3.06 9.71
C HIS A 103 -6.82 -4.03 10.88
N PRO A 104 -8.06 -4.47 11.21
CA PRO A 104 -8.36 -5.29 12.40
C PRO A 104 -7.57 -6.60 12.45
N GLU A 105 -7.44 -7.29 11.31
CA GLU A 105 -6.72 -8.57 11.25
C GLU A 105 -5.21 -8.37 11.44
N VAL A 106 -4.64 -7.28 10.94
CA VAL A 106 -3.23 -6.94 11.15
C VAL A 106 -3.00 -6.54 12.62
N GLN A 107 -3.93 -5.81 13.23
CA GLN A 107 -3.87 -5.50 14.65
C GLN A 107 -3.91 -6.79 15.51
N SER A 108 -4.77 -7.76 15.15
CA SER A 108 -4.80 -9.07 15.79
C SER A 108 -3.50 -9.84 15.59
N LEU A 109 -2.91 -9.80 14.40
CA LEU A 109 -1.60 -10.40 14.11
C LEU A 109 -0.52 -9.81 15.01
N VAL A 110 -0.44 -8.48 15.16
CA VAL A 110 0.51 -7.80 16.04
C VAL A 110 0.42 -8.31 17.47
N GLY A 111 -0.79 -8.53 17.98
CA GLY A 111 -1.02 -9.08 19.32
C GLY A 111 -0.53 -10.52 19.53
N ARG A 112 -0.20 -11.25 18.45
CA ARG A 112 0.32 -12.63 18.50
C ARG A 112 1.85 -12.69 18.40
N ILE A 113 2.52 -11.59 18.05
CA ILE A 113 3.97 -11.55 17.82
C ILE A 113 4.68 -11.18 19.13
N ASP A 114 5.39 -12.13 19.72
CA ASP A 114 6.04 -11.94 21.01
C ASP A 114 7.58 -11.82 20.90
N ASP A 115 8.18 -12.34 19.83
CA ASP A 115 9.63 -12.55 19.71
C ASP A 115 10.28 -11.80 18.55
N ARG A 116 9.58 -10.87 17.93
CA ARG A 116 10.08 -10.03 16.83
C ARG A 116 9.80 -8.55 17.11
N ARG A 117 10.69 -7.70 16.59
CA ARG A 117 10.46 -6.26 16.64
C ARG A 117 9.32 -5.91 15.69
N VAL A 118 8.32 -5.22 16.21
CA VAL A 118 7.20 -4.69 15.43
C VAL A 118 7.26 -3.17 15.45
N VAL A 119 7.03 -2.56 14.28
CA VAL A 119 6.76 -1.14 14.11
C VAL A 119 5.38 -1.02 13.49
N THR A 120 4.50 -0.30 14.16
CA THR A 120 3.12 -0.11 13.73
C THR A 120 2.96 1.19 12.95
N TYR A 121 2.06 1.19 11.98
CA TYR A 121 1.70 2.41 11.25
C TYR A 121 0.21 2.49 10.97
N GLY A 122 -0.27 3.70 10.74
CA GLY A 122 -1.68 3.97 10.43
C GLY A 122 -2.12 5.39 10.72
N PHE A 123 -3.42 5.61 10.77
CA PHE A 123 -4.05 6.87 11.17
C PHE A 123 -4.41 6.88 12.67
N ASN A 124 -4.50 5.70 13.28
CA ASN A 124 -4.87 5.59 14.68
C ASN A 124 -3.79 6.17 15.61
N LYS A 125 -4.23 6.71 16.77
CA LYS A 125 -3.34 7.43 17.71
C LYS A 125 -2.29 6.54 18.40
N GLN A 126 -2.45 5.23 18.33
CA GLN A 126 -1.55 4.27 19.01
C GLN A 126 -0.44 3.78 18.07
N ALA A 127 -0.53 4.06 16.77
CA ALA A 127 0.50 3.66 15.81
C ALA A 127 1.81 4.41 16.06
N ASP A 128 2.94 3.70 15.93
CA ASP A 128 4.29 4.27 16.06
C ASP A 128 4.57 5.33 15.01
N ILE A 129 4.04 5.13 13.80
CA ILE A 129 4.16 6.04 12.66
C ILE A 129 2.76 6.37 12.16
N ARG A 130 2.36 7.63 12.25
CA ARG A 130 1.03 8.04 11.84
C ARG A 130 1.00 9.28 10.99
N ALA A 131 0.01 9.37 10.09
CA ALA A 131 -0.31 10.58 9.37
C ALA A 131 -1.22 11.48 10.20
N GLU A 132 -0.95 12.78 10.17
CA GLU A 132 -1.73 13.83 10.81
C GLU A 132 -2.01 14.96 9.82
N ASN A 133 -3.04 15.76 10.08
CA ASN A 133 -3.40 16.94 9.27
C ASN A 133 -3.57 16.64 7.76
N LEU A 134 -4.11 15.45 7.44
CA LEU A 134 -4.29 15.01 6.06
C LEU A 134 -5.31 15.90 5.33
N THR A 135 -4.91 16.41 4.18
CA THR A 135 -5.73 17.17 3.25
C THR A 135 -5.44 16.77 1.80
N TYR A 136 -6.41 16.99 0.92
CA TYR A 136 -6.28 16.71 -0.51
C TYR A 136 -6.40 17.97 -1.33
N ILE A 137 -5.39 18.29 -2.12
CA ILE A 137 -5.34 19.47 -2.99
C ILE A 137 -4.90 19.05 -4.38
N LYS A 138 -5.74 19.26 -5.38
CA LYS A 138 -5.47 18.95 -6.80
C LYS A 138 -4.99 17.50 -7.02
N GLY A 139 -5.62 16.55 -6.34
CA GLY A 139 -5.29 15.13 -6.48
C GLY A 139 -4.02 14.68 -5.75
N CYS A 140 -3.39 15.54 -4.97
CA CYS A 140 -2.25 15.21 -4.11
C CYS A 140 -2.69 15.14 -2.66
N ALA A 141 -2.17 14.20 -1.90
CA ALA A 141 -2.29 14.17 -0.44
C ALA A 141 -1.19 15.04 0.19
N HIS A 142 -1.59 15.86 1.17
CA HIS A 142 -0.69 16.68 2.00
C HIS A 142 -0.93 16.31 3.45
N PHE A 143 0.12 15.95 4.17
CA PHE A 143 0.01 15.49 5.56
C PHE A 143 1.32 15.71 6.32
N ASP A 144 1.24 15.56 7.62
CA ASP A 144 2.40 15.50 8.50
C ASP A 144 2.57 14.07 9.01
N ILE A 145 3.79 13.68 9.37
CA ILE A 145 4.11 12.37 9.91
C ILE A 145 4.57 12.54 11.35
N ASN A 146 3.95 11.79 12.25
CA ASN A 146 4.39 11.69 13.64
C ASN A 146 5.10 10.34 13.83
N LEU A 147 6.38 10.39 14.21
CA LEU A 147 7.22 9.23 14.55
C LEU A 147 7.28 9.15 16.09
N GLN A 148 6.28 8.50 16.70
CA GLN A 148 6.06 8.53 18.15
C GLN A 148 7.25 7.97 18.93
N SER A 149 7.81 6.86 18.50
CA SER A 149 8.95 6.20 19.15
C SER A 149 10.25 7.02 19.10
N GLU A 150 10.37 7.91 18.12
CA GLU A 150 11.54 8.77 17.93
C GLU A 150 11.33 10.18 18.51
N GLY A 151 10.11 10.53 18.92
CA GLY A 151 9.75 11.90 19.31
C GLY A 151 9.96 12.91 18.17
N LEU A 152 9.89 12.47 16.92
CA LEU A 152 10.17 13.25 15.72
C LEU A 152 8.89 13.45 14.89
N ARG A 153 8.81 14.62 14.26
CA ARG A 153 7.75 14.96 13.30
C ARG A 153 8.37 15.35 11.95
N ILE A 154 7.75 14.92 10.87
CA ILE A 154 8.09 15.36 9.51
C ILE A 154 6.88 16.12 8.97
N ASP A 155 7.00 17.45 8.90
CA ASP A 155 5.92 18.30 8.43
C ASP A 155 5.94 18.47 6.91
N HIS A 156 4.76 18.83 6.35
CA HIS A 156 4.58 19.21 4.95
C HIS A 156 4.99 18.13 3.94
N VAL A 157 4.60 16.91 4.20
CA VAL A 157 4.79 15.80 3.26
C VAL A 157 3.73 15.88 2.15
N THR A 158 4.17 15.70 0.92
CA THR A 158 3.30 15.64 -0.26
C THR A 158 3.44 14.29 -0.94
N LEU A 159 2.31 13.64 -1.19
CA LEU A 159 2.22 12.45 -2.03
C LEU A 159 1.39 12.81 -3.26
N PRO A 160 1.91 12.70 -4.51
CA PRO A 160 1.19 13.06 -5.73
C PRO A 160 0.16 11.98 -6.14
N MET A 161 -0.63 11.53 -5.17
CA MET A 161 -1.74 10.60 -5.33
C MET A 161 -2.83 10.90 -4.31
N PRO A 162 -4.13 10.75 -4.66
CA PRO A 162 -5.23 10.85 -3.71
C PRO A 162 -5.46 9.50 -3.01
N GLY A 163 -6.29 9.52 -1.98
CA GLY A 163 -6.80 8.34 -1.28
C GLY A 163 -6.04 8.01 0.00
N ASP A 164 -6.79 7.79 1.08
CA ASP A 164 -6.26 7.44 2.39
C ASP A 164 -5.42 6.15 2.34
N TYR A 165 -5.82 5.17 1.50
CA TYR A 165 -5.07 3.94 1.31
C TYR A 165 -3.67 4.19 0.70
N ASN A 166 -3.50 5.20 -0.15
CA ASN A 166 -2.19 5.58 -0.68
C ASN A 166 -1.33 6.27 0.38
N VAL A 167 -1.93 7.06 1.26
CA VAL A 167 -1.23 7.62 2.43
C VAL A 167 -0.81 6.49 3.37
N SER A 168 -1.67 5.51 3.63
CA SER A 168 -1.32 4.31 4.41
C SER A 168 -0.16 3.54 3.78
N ASN A 169 -0.15 3.34 2.46
CA ASN A 169 0.97 2.73 1.73
C ASN A 169 2.27 3.55 1.87
N ALA A 170 2.17 4.88 1.85
CA ALA A 170 3.30 5.77 2.08
C ALA A 170 3.85 5.65 3.51
N LEU A 171 2.98 5.52 4.53
CA LEU A 171 3.43 5.30 5.91
C LEU A 171 4.24 4.01 6.06
N ALA A 172 3.86 2.93 5.37
CA ALA A 172 4.66 1.70 5.32
C ALA A 172 6.05 1.95 4.72
N ALA A 173 6.12 2.66 3.59
CA ALA A 173 7.39 3.00 2.94
C ALA A 173 8.26 3.92 3.83
N ILE A 174 7.66 4.86 4.54
CA ILE A 174 8.33 5.72 5.52
C ILE A 174 8.91 4.87 6.66
N ALA A 175 8.17 3.90 7.17
CA ALA A 175 8.63 3.00 8.23
C ALA A 175 9.88 2.21 7.80
N VAL A 176 9.90 1.68 6.57
CA VAL A 176 11.08 1.03 5.97
C VAL A 176 12.23 2.01 5.89
N SER A 177 12.00 3.21 5.34
CA SER A 177 13.03 4.25 5.17
C SER A 177 13.63 4.71 6.49
N ARG A 178 12.81 4.88 7.52
CA ARG A 178 13.29 5.21 8.88
C ARG A 178 14.10 4.09 9.50
N HIS A 179 13.68 2.83 9.32
CA HIS A 179 14.46 1.68 9.76
C HIS A 179 15.85 1.66 9.11
N LEU A 180 15.95 2.07 7.84
CA LEU A 180 17.21 2.21 7.10
C LEU A 180 17.89 3.58 7.32
N ARG A 181 17.44 4.37 8.29
CA ARG A 181 18.03 5.63 8.75
C ARG A 181 18.03 6.77 7.74
N MET A 182 17.12 6.76 6.79
CA MET A 182 16.93 7.90 5.89
C MET A 182 16.49 9.14 6.68
N SER A 183 16.97 10.29 6.27
CA SER A 183 16.61 11.58 6.87
C SER A 183 15.18 12.01 6.54
N SER A 184 14.65 12.95 7.31
CA SER A 184 13.32 13.53 7.07
C SER A 184 13.20 14.20 5.70
N ASP A 185 14.26 14.85 5.24
CA ASP A 185 14.29 15.53 3.94
C ASP A 185 14.32 14.55 2.77
N GLU A 186 15.09 13.46 2.88
CA GLU A 186 15.08 12.38 1.87
C GLU A 186 13.70 11.74 1.76
N ILE A 187 13.04 11.48 2.88
CA ILE A 187 11.68 10.92 2.90
C ILE A 187 10.68 11.89 2.27
N ARG A 188 10.68 13.16 2.68
CA ARG A 188 9.76 14.18 2.16
C ARG A 188 9.92 14.36 0.65
N ASN A 189 11.16 14.55 0.20
CA ASN A 189 11.45 14.79 -1.20
C ASN A 189 11.28 13.54 -2.06
N GLY A 190 11.63 12.37 -1.52
CA GLY A 190 11.43 11.09 -2.18
C GLY A 190 9.95 10.79 -2.44
N LEU A 191 9.08 11.01 -1.46
CA LEU A 191 7.63 10.85 -1.66
C LEU A 191 7.07 11.86 -2.67
N ALA A 192 7.50 13.12 -2.63
CA ALA A 192 7.07 14.13 -3.60
C ALA A 192 7.50 13.78 -5.03
N SER A 193 8.54 12.99 -5.22
CA SER A 193 9.02 12.53 -6.53
C SER A 193 8.31 11.27 -7.06
N PHE A 194 7.40 10.67 -6.29
CA PHE A 194 6.73 9.44 -6.65
C PHE A 194 5.92 9.58 -7.95
N LYS A 195 6.14 8.68 -8.91
CA LYS A 195 5.51 8.74 -10.24
C LYS A 195 4.35 7.76 -10.45
N GLY A 196 4.06 6.94 -9.44
CA GLY A 196 2.98 5.95 -9.52
C GLY A 196 3.38 4.63 -10.15
N VAL A 197 2.41 3.75 -10.22
CA VAL A 197 2.45 2.40 -10.81
C VAL A 197 1.40 2.33 -11.90
N ASN A 198 1.69 1.64 -13.00
CA ASN A 198 0.73 1.47 -14.08
C ASN A 198 -0.57 0.82 -13.57
N ARG A 199 -1.71 1.35 -14.01
CA ARG A 199 -3.03 0.90 -13.61
C ARG A 199 -3.28 0.94 -12.08
N ARG A 200 -2.72 1.94 -11.40
CA ARG A 200 -3.00 2.27 -9.99
C ARG A 200 -3.29 3.76 -9.91
N PHE A 201 -4.56 4.13 -10.00
CA PHE A 201 -5.05 5.50 -10.14
C PHE A 201 -4.33 6.27 -11.24
N THR A 202 -4.08 5.62 -12.38
CA THR A 202 -3.28 6.18 -13.47
C THR A 202 -4.10 7.17 -14.27
N HIS A 203 -3.64 8.41 -14.37
CA HIS A 203 -4.20 9.41 -15.28
C HIS A 203 -3.85 9.03 -16.71
N VAL A 204 -4.86 8.67 -17.51
CA VAL A 204 -4.69 8.24 -18.91
C VAL A 204 -4.83 9.41 -19.87
N ALA A 205 -5.85 10.23 -19.68
CA ALA A 205 -6.16 11.35 -20.57
C ALA A 205 -7.07 12.40 -19.91
N GLU A 206 -7.08 13.58 -20.48
CA GLU A 206 -8.13 14.59 -20.25
C GLU A 206 -8.72 14.98 -21.59
N ILE A 207 -10.01 14.71 -21.82
CA ILE A 207 -10.71 14.94 -23.10
C ILE A 207 -11.96 15.75 -22.83
N ASN A 208 -12.05 16.95 -23.40
CA ASN A 208 -13.19 17.87 -23.23
C ASN A 208 -13.59 18.11 -21.77
N GLY A 209 -12.58 18.21 -20.88
CA GLY A 209 -12.79 18.41 -19.45
C GLY A 209 -13.20 17.13 -18.69
N VAL A 210 -13.17 15.97 -19.32
CA VAL A 210 -13.33 14.67 -18.66
C VAL A 210 -11.95 14.07 -18.40
N THR A 211 -11.66 13.82 -17.13
CA THR A 211 -10.44 13.12 -16.73
C THR A 211 -10.69 11.61 -16.78
N VAL A 212 -9.82 10.87 -17.45
CA VAL A 212 -9.88 9.41 -17.57
C VAL A 212 -8.79 8.80 -16.68
N ILE A 213 -9.23 7.97 -15.72
CA ILE A 213 -8.36 7.25 -14.79
C ILE A 213 -8.49 5.75 -15.06
N ASP A 214 -7.35 5.05 -15.12
CA ASP A 214 -7.28 3.58 -15.18
C ASP A 214 -6.78 3.03 -13.84
N ASP A 215 -7.54 2.08 -13.27
CA ASP A 215 -7.16 1.37 -12.07
C ASP A 215 -7.45 -0.13 -12.22
N TYR A 216 -6.61 -0.96 -11.64
CA TYR A 216 -6.73 -2.43 -11.68
C TYR A 216 -7.58 -2.97 -10.52
N ALA A 217 -8.28 -2.13 -9.79
CA ALA A 217 -9.18 -2.54 -8.73
C ALA A 217 -10.20 -3.56 -9.23
N HIS A 218 -10.24 -4.72 -8.59
CA HIS A 218 -11.10 -5.84 -8.98
C HIS A 218 -11.74 -6.55 -7.79
N HIS A 219 -11.36 -6.21 -6.57
CA HIS A 219 -12.01 -6.61 -5.33
C HIS A 219 -12.92 -5.48 -4.82
N PRO A 220 -14.10 -5.75 -4.22
CA PRO A 220 -15.01 -4.70 -3.74
C PRO A 220 -14.36 -3.65 -2.84
N VAL A 221 -13.48 -4.07 -1.93
CA VAL A 221 -12.74 -3.16 -1.04
C VAL A 221 -11.84 -2.22 -1.85
N GLU A 222 -11.13 -2.73 -2.87
CA GLU A 222 -10.28 -1.92 -3.74
C GLU A 222 -11.13 -0.91 -4.55
N ILE A 223 -12.25 -1.37 -5.13
CA ILE A 223 -13.16 -0.51 -5.92
C ILE A 223 -13.69 0.64 -5.06
N SER A 224 -14.17 0.33 -3.87
CA SER A 224 -14.66 1.35 -2.92
C SER A 224 -13.56 2.36 -2.57
N ALA A 225 -12.34 1.89 -2.29
CA ALA A 225 -11.20 2.75 -1.95
C ALA A 225 -10.82 3.68 -3.13
N VAL A 226 -10.79 3.15 -4.36
CA VAL A 226 -10.47 3.93 -5.58
C VAL A 226 -11.54 4.98 -5.86
N LEU A 227 -12.84 4.62 -5.75
CA LEU A 227 -13.93 5.56 -5.94
C LEU A 227 -13.96 6.65 -4.88
N GLY A 228 -13.69 6.31 -3.62
CA GLY A 228 -13.50 7.28 -2.54
C GLY A 228 -12.36 8.26 -2.85
N ALA A 229 -11.22 7.75 -3.32
CA ALA A 229 -10.10 8.59 -3.76
C ALA A 229 -10.47 9.50 -4.94
N ALA A 230 -11.25 8.99 -5.90
CA ALA A 230 -11.74 9.80 -7.01
C ALA A 230 -12.64 10.96 -6.52
N LYS A 231 -13.53 10.71 -5.56
CA LYS A 231 -14.33 11.77 -4.93
C LYS A 231 -13.49 12.79 -4.17
N GLN A 232 -12.43 12.38 -3.50
CA GLN A 232 -11.48 13.28 -2.84
C GLN A 232 -10.71 14.14 -3.84
N ALA A 233 -10.41 13.60 -5.03
CA ALA A 233 -9.65 14.29 -6.05
C ALA A 233 -10.47 15.34 -6.84
N THR A 234 -11.81 15.24 -6.87
CA THR A 234 -12.67 16.11 -7.66
C THR A 234 -14.03 16.37 -7.02
N SER A 235 -14.58 17.56 -7.25
CA SER A 235 -15.99 17.89 -6.97
C SER A 235 -16.94 17.55 -8.12
N ARG A 236 -16.43 17.02 -9.23
CA ARG A 236 -17.21 16.64 -10.42
C ARG A 236 -17.86 15.27 -10.24
N ARG A 237 -18.74 14.90 -11.20
CA ARG A 237 -19.32 13.56 -11.25
C ARG A 237 -18.22 12.51 -11.46
N VAL A 238 -18.34 11.40 -10.72
CA VAL A 238 -17.52 10.19 -10.89
C VAL A 238 -18.33 9.14 -11.63
N ILE A 239 -17.82 8.71 -12.77
CA ILE A 239 -18.40 7.64 -13.60
C ILE A 239 -17.49 6.43 -13.47
N ALA A 240 -17.99 5.35 -12.89
CA ALA A 240 -17.29 4.08 -12.81
C ALA A 240 -17.66 3.20 -14.01
N VAL A 241 -16.66 2.69 -14.72
CA VAL A 241 -16.83 1.64 -15.73
C VAL A 241 -16.06 0.42 -15.26
N HIS A 242 -16.76 -0.68 -14.99
CA HIS A 242 -16.18 -1.86 -14.39
C HIS A 242 -16.45 -3.13 -15.19
N GLN A 243 -15.41 -3.93 -15.37
CA GLN A 243 -15.52 -5.28 -15.91
C GLN A 243 -15.20 -6.29 -14.81
N PRO A 244 -16.19 -7.06 -14.31
CA PRO A 244 -15.94 -8.09 -13.30
C PRO A 244 -14.92 -9.11 -13.78
N HIS A 245 -14.01 -9.50 -12.89
CA HIS A 245 -12.96 -10.47 -13.16
C HIS A 245 -13.03 -11.63 -12.17
N ARG A 246 -13.03 -12.87 -12.69
CA ARG A 246 -13.27 -14.17 -12.03
C ARG A 246 -14.74 -14.33 -11.58
N TYR A 247 -15.40 -15.37 -12.11
CA TYR A 247 -16.76 -15.72 -11.74
C TYR A 247 -16.89 -16.13 -10.26
N SER A 248 -15.90 -16.84 -9.72
CA SER A 248 -15.86 -17.22 -8.31
C SER A 248 -15.90 -16.00 -7.40
N ARG A 249 -15.03 -15.00 -7.63
CA ARG A 249 -15.01 -13.78 -6.82
C ARG A 249 -16.34 -13.03 -6.87
N LEU A 250 -16.94 -12.90 -8.07
CA LEU A 250 -18.23 -12.23 -8.20
C LEU A 250 -19.33 -12.99 -7.45
N ASN A 251 -19.33 -14.33 -7.49
CA ASN A 251 -20.30 -15.15 -6.78
C ASN A 251 -20.10 -15.08 -5.26
N ASP A 252 -18.88 -15.19 -4.79
CA ASP A 252 -18.54 -15.28 -3.36
C ASP A 252 -18.70 -13.93 -2.64
N LEU A 253 -18.52 -12.81 -3.36
CA LEU A 253 -18.58 -11.44 -2.82
C LEU A 253 -19.72 -10.61 -3.43
N PHE A 254 -20.79 -11.23 -3.89
CA PHE A 254 -21.86 -10.55 -4.64
C PHE A 254 -22.47 -9.38 -3.86
N GLU A 255 -22.78 -9.56 -2.58
CA GLU A 255 -23.35 -8.50 -1.73
C GLU A 255 -22.37 -7.32 -1.56
N ASP A 256 -21.08 -7.59 -1.46
CA ASP A 256 -20.06 -6.55 -1.39
C ASP A 256 -19.97 -5.78 -2.72
N PHE A 257 -20.08 -6.46 -3.86
CA PHE A 257 -20.14 -5.81 -5.17
C PHE A 257 -21.39 -4.93 -5.32
N CYS A 258 -22.50 -5.27 -4.71
CA CYS A 258 -23.71 -4.45 -4.73
C CYS A 258 -23.52 -3.10 -4.01
N SER A 259 -22.56 -2.98 -3.11
CA SER A 259 -22.33 -1.78 -2.30
C SER A 259 -21.05 -1.00 -2.63
N CYS A 260 -20.06 -1.63 -3.27
CA CYS A 260 -18.73 -1.01 -3.46
C CYS A 260 -18.72 0.19 -4.43
N PHE A 261 -19.78 0.41 -5.20
CA PHE A 261 -19.89 1.52 -6.15
C PHE A 261 -20.62 2.75 -5.60
N ASN A 262 -20.92 2.81 -4.31
CA ASN A 262 -21.73 3.89 -3.72
C ASN A 262 -21.13 5.30 -3.90
N ASP A 263 -19.82 5.40 -4.07
CA ASP A 263 -19.12 6.68 -4.33
C ASP A 263 -19.13 7.08 -5.83
N ALA A 264 -19.65 6.24 -6.72
CA ALA A 264 -19.84 6.62 -8.11
C ALA A 264 -21.22 7.27 -8.32
N ASP A 265 -21.28 8.30 -9.16
CA ASP A 265 -22.54 8.92 -9.55
C ASP A 265 -23.25 8.12 -10.68
N ILE A 266 -22.47 7.39 -11.46
CA ILE A 266 -22.93 6.52 -12.54
C ILE A 266 -22.04 5.28 -12.58
N VAL A 267 -22.64 4.10 -12.77
CA VAL A 267 -21.95 2.83 -12.95
C VAL A 267 -22.33 2.21 -14.29
N GLY A 268 -21.34 1.75 -15.05
CA GLY A 268 -21.51 1.12 -16.36
C GLY A 268 -20.63 -0.13 -16.56
#